data_c5bdc584cff222a566e8aa764692b95c
#
_entry.id   c5bdc584cff222a566e8aa764692b95c
#
_cell.length_a   1.000
_cell.length_b   1.000
_cell.length_c   1.000
_cell.angle_alpha   90.00
_cell.angle_beta   90.00
_cell.angle_gamma   90.00
#
_symmetry.space_group_name_H-M   'P 1'
#
loop_
_entity.id
_entity.type
_entity.pdbx_description
1 polymer ?
#
loop_
_entity_poly.entity_id
_entity_poly.type
_entity_poly.pdbx_seq_one_letter_code
_entity_poly.pdbx_strand_id
1 'polypeptide(L)'
;MFNLNQNCKINTMADCKEKLFDQFPPVSTEEWMEKVTADLKGADFNKKLVWRTNEGFNVKPMYRAEDIADIKTTNSLPGEYPYVRGTKCDNEWLVRQDIHVENVKEANAKAKDLLTKGITSLGFALEAENITPENIAILLSGIDVENVELNFTSCIKNSLKLIETLSDYFKSQNINTENIKGSINFDPFKRILKRGRDFKE
;
A
#
# COMPACT_ATOMS: atom_id res chain seq x y z
N MET A 1 -8.37 -12.02 -22.04
CA MET A 1 -9.50 -12.55 -21.26
C MET A 1 -8.91 -13.01 -19.94
N PHE A 2 -8.90 -12.13 -18.95
CA PHE A 2 -8.34 -12.43 -17.63
C PHE A 2 -9.32 -13.32 -16.86
N ASN A 3 -8.81 -14.46 -16.42
CA ASN A 3 -9.58 -15.47 -15.70
C ASN A 3 -9.68 -15.05 -14.22
N LEU A 4 -10.76 -14.35 -13.86
CA LEU A 4 -11.05 -13.78 -12.52
C LEU A 4 -11.63 -14.82 -11.54
N ASN A 5 -11.28 -16.09 -11.67
CA ASN A 5 -11.70 -17.12 -10.72
C ASN A 5 -10.57 -17.56 -9.79
N GLN A 6 -10.00 -16.61 -9.04
CA GLN A 6 -9.37 -16.99 -7.78
C GLN A 6 -10.48 -17.02 -6.71
N ASN A 7 -11.00 -18.20 -6.46
CA ASN A 7 -11.84 -18.49 -5.31
C ASN A 7 -11.08 -18.08 -4.05
N CYS A 8 -11.41 -16.91 -3.50
CA CYS A 8 -10.96 -16.49 -2.17
C CYS A 8 -11.53 -17.50 -1.17
N LYS A 9 -10.73 -18.51 -0.79
CA LYS A 9 -11.08 -19.41 0.31
C LYS A 9 -10.97 -18.59 1.59
N ILE A 10 -12.09 -18.04 2.03
CA ILE A 10 -12.22 -17.50 3.37
C ILE A 10 -11.99 -18.68 4.31
N ASN A 11 -10.83 -18.73 4.97
CA ASN A 11 -10.66 -19.57 6.13
C ASN A 11 -11.64 -19.09 7.17
N THR A 12 -12.80 -19.76 7.26
CA THR A 12 -13.75 -19.58 8.34
C THR A 12 -12.97 -19.78 9.64
N MET A 13 -12.88 -18.71 10.43
CA MET A 13 -12.38 -18.82 11.79
C MET A 13 -13.13 -19.97 12.47
N ALA A 14 -12.37 -20.87 13.10
CA ALA A 14 -12.90 -21.99 13.84
C ALA A 14 -14.07 -21.53 14.73
N ASP A 15 -15.11 -22.34 14.78
CA ASP A 15 -16.31 -22.18 15.61
C ASP A 15 -15.95 -21.74 17.03
N CYS A 16 -15.88 -20.45 17.24
CA CYS A 16 -15.83 -19.90 18.58
C CYS A 16 -17.28 -19.97 19.09
N LYS A 17 -17.61 -21.00 19.84
CA LYS A 17 -18.96 -21.25 20.35
C LYS A 17 -19.44 -20.17 21.33
N GLU A 18 -18.53 -19.37 21.87
CA GLU A 18 -18.83 -18.25 22.75
C GLU A 18 -18.63 -16.95 21.99
N LYS A 19 -19.68 -16.15 21.91
CA LYS A 19 -19.59 -14.79 21.36
C LYS A 19 -18.78 -13.93 22.33
N LEU A 20 -17.81 -13.21 21.78
CA LEU A 20 -17.13 -12.17 22.55
C LEU A 20 -18.17 -11.14 23.00
N PHE A 21 -18.10 -10.75 24.27
CA PHE A 21 -19.00 -9.73 24.86
C PHE A 21 -20.44 -10.16 25.16
N ASP A 22 -20.79 -11.45 25.14
CA ASP A 22 -22.13 -11.93 25.55
C ASP A 22 -22.55 -11.50 26.95
N GLN A 23 -21.59 -11.23 27.81
CA GLN A 23 -21.82 -10.69 29.15
C GLN A 23 -22.26 -9.20 29.18
N PHE A 24 -22.15 -8.50 28.05
CA PHE A 24 -22.59 -7.10 27.93
C PHE A 24 -23.89 -7.06 27.14
N PRO A 25 -25.04 -6.78 27.79
CA PRO A 25 -26.30 -6.68 27.07
C PRO A 25 -26.26 -5.52 26.06
N PRO A 26 -26.93 -5.67 24.91
CA PRO A 26 -26.99 -4.57 23.94
C PRO A 26 -27.81 -3.41 24.54
N VAL A 27 -27.26 -2.21 24.49
CA VAL A 27 -27.92 -0.96 24.88
C VAL A 27 -28.61 -0.35 23.68
N SER A 28 -29.88 0.06 23.80
CA SER A 28 -30.60 0.70 22.71
C SER A 28 -30.10 2.13 22.42
N THR A 29 -30.47 2.68 21.27
CA THR A 29 -30.14 4.07 20.92
C THR A 29 -30.83 5.06 21.83
N GLU A 30 -32.07 4.74 22.23
CA GLU A 30 -32.88 5.55 23.14
C GLU A 30 -32.22 5.63 24.53
N GLU A 31 -31.88 4.48 25.11
CA GLU A 31 -31.18 4.42 26.41
C GLU A 31 -29.85 5.18 26.39
N TRP A 32 -29.09 5.04 25.30
CA TRP A 32 -27.85 5.78 25.12
C TRP A 32 -28.09 7.29 25.05
N MET A 33 -29.10 7.73 24.28
CA MET A 33 -29.45 9.15 24.15
C MET A 33 -29.96 9.74 25.44
N GLU A 34 -30.75 9.00 26.23
CA GLU A 34 -31.19 9.43 27.56
C GLU A 34 -29.99 9.70 28.48
N LYS A 35 -29.03 8.77 28.50
CA LYS A 35 -27.83 8.91 29.31
C LYS A 35 -26.98 10.12 28.86
N VAL A 36 -26.77 10.28 27.57
CA VAL A 36 -26.02 11.43 27.02
C VAL A 36 -26.71 12.75 27.36
N THR A 37 -28.02 12.81 27.22
CA THR A 37 -28.82 14.02 27.53
C THR A 37 -28.69 14.38 29.01
N ALA A 38 -28.74 13.39 29.89
CA ALA A 38 -28.54 13.59 31.34
C ALA A 38 -27.13 14.12 31.64
N ASP A 39 -26.12 13.53 31.01
CA ASP A 39 -24.71 13.94 31.21
C ASP A 39 -24.42 15.35 30.65
N LEU A 40 -25.12 15.75 29.58
CA LEU A 40 -25.05 17.11 29.04
C LEU A 40 -25.74 18.18 29.87
N LYS A 41 -26.49 17.81 30.93
CA LYS A 41 -27.16 18.73 31.86
C LYS A 41 -28.02 19.79 31.16
N GLY A 42 -28.76 19.39 30.10
CA GLY A 42 -29.63 20.25 29.33
C GLY A 42 -28.95 21.03 28.19
N ALA A 43 -27.67 20.79 27.92
CA ALA A 43 -27.02 21.34 26.74
C ALA A 43 -27.45 20.58 25.48
N ASP A 44 -27.58 21.33 24.39
CA ASP A 44 -27.98 20.78 23.09
C ASP A 44 -26.94 19.80 22.54
N PHE A 45 -27.37 18.58 22.21
CA PHE A 45 -26.53 17.50 21.68
C PHE A 45 -25.79 17.92 20.40
N ASN A 46 -26.52 18.50 19.44
CA ASN A 46 -25.94 18.84 18.14
C ASN A 46 -24.91 19.97 18.22
N LYS A 47 -25.10 20.91 19.17
CA LYS A 47 -24.13 21.99 19.39
C LYS A 47 -22.88 21.56 20.11
N LYS A 48 -22.96 20.54 20.99
CA LYS A 48 -21.87 20.14 21.84
C LYS A 48 -21.07 18.96 21.30
N LEU A 49 -21.72 17.99 20.67
CA LEU A 49 -21.12 16.71 20.30
C LEU A 49 -21.04 16.46 18.78
N VAL A 50 -21.82 17.16 17.98
CA VAL A 50 -21.77 16.99 16.51
C VAL A 50 -20.78 17.97 15.92
N TRP A 51 -19.76 17.43 15.28
CA TRP A 51 -18.77 18.25 14.57
C TRP A 51 -19.30 18.61 13.16
N ARG A 52 -19.37 19.91 12.91
CA ARG A 52 -19.69 20.45 11.58
C ARG A 52 -18.39 20.68 10.82
N THR A 53 -18.20 19.90 9.76
CA THR A 53 -16.99 19.99 8.94
C THR A 53 -17.06 21.16 7.96
N ASN A 54 -15.90 21.64 7.52
CA ASN A 54 -15.82 22.68 6.49
C ASN A 54 -16.30 22.20 5.11
N GLU A 55 -16.32 20.88 4.89
CA GLU A 55 -16.79 20.23 3.67
C GLU A 55 -18.32 20.16 3.57
N GLY A 56 -19.04 20.60 4.62
CA GLY A 56 -20.50 20.75 4.61
C GLY A 56 -21.28 19.53 5.11
N PHE A 57 -20.64 18.54 5.74
CA PHE A 57 -21.31 17.44 6.40
C PHE A 57 -21.05 17.43 7.91
N ASN A 58 -21.93 16.72 8.65
CA ASN A 58 -21.83 16.62 10.09
C ASN A 58 -21.32 15.24 10.52
N VAL A 59 -20.39 15.22 11.47
CA VAL A 59 -19.87 13.98 12.07
C VAL A 59 -20.49 13.81 13.44
N LYS A 60 -21.19 12.69 13.65
CA LYS A 60 -21.77 12.33 14.95
C LYS A 60 -20.67 11.80 15.88
N PRO A 61 -20.84 11.91 17.21
CA PRO A 61 -19.87 11.37 18.17
C PRO A 61 -19.85 9.84 18.18
N MET A 62 -20.91 9.18 17.71
CA MET A 62 -21.08 7.74 17.64
C MET A 62 -21.95 7.36 16.48
N TYR A 63 -21.61 6.26 15.81
CA TYR A 63 -22.39 5.63 14.75
C TYR A 63 -22.77 4.20 15.16
N ARG A 64 -23.99 3.79 14.83
CA ARG A 64 -24.57 2.49 15.17
C ARG A 64 -24.98 1.73 13.91
N ALA A 65 -25.46 0.49 14.07
CA ALA A 65 -25.86 -0.36 12.94
C ALA A 65 -26.98 0.27 12.07
N GLU A 66 -27.88 1.02 12.68
CA GLU A 66 -28.96 1.74 12.00
C GLU A 66 -28.46 2.86 11.07
N ASP A 67 -27.33 3.50 11.41
CA ASP A 67 -26.75 4.55 10.58
C ASP A 67 -26.15 4.01 9.25
N ILE A 68 -25.89 2.72 9.19
CA ILE A 68 -25.31 2.06 8.01
C ILE A 68 -26.28 1.09 7.32
N ALA A 69 -27.53 0.99 7.81
CA ALA A 69 -28.52 0.02 7.32
C ALA A 69 -28.83 0.20 5.81
N ASP A 70 -28.86 1.44 5.34
CA ASP A 70 -29.17 1.77 3.95
C ASP A 70 -27.94 1.75 3.02
N ILE A 71 -26.75 1.52 3.58
CA ILE A 71 -25.52 1.52 2.79
C ILE A 71 -25.34 0.16 2.10
N LYS A 72 -25.52 0.13 0.79
CA LYS A 72 -25.46 -1.11 -0.03
C LYS A 72 -24.12 -1.82 -0.01
N THR A 73 -23.04 -1.11 0.33
CA THR A 73 -21.65 -1.60 0.27
C THR A 73 -21.13 -2.16 1.59
N THR A 74 -21.92 -2.14 2.67
CA THR A 74 -21.51 -2.63 4.00
C THR A 74 -21.18 -4.12 4.02
N ASN A 75 -21.84 -4.90 3.17
CA ASN A 75 -21.66 -6.35 3.09
C ASN A 75 -20.63 -6.78 2.03
N SER A 76 -19.97 -5.82 1.34
CA SER A 76 -18.94 -6.14 0.36
C SER A 76 -17.73 -6.76 1.03
N LEU A 77 -17.21 -7.85 0.46
CA LEU A 77 -15.99 -8.48 0.93
C LEU A 77 -14.75 -7.79 0.33
N PRO A 78 -13.57 -7.92 0.96
CA PRO A 78 -12.32 -7.48 0.36
C PRO A 78 -12.10 -8.15 -1.00
N GLY A 79 -11.65 -7.41 -1.99
CA GLY A 79 -11.44 -7.92 -3.35
C GLY A 79 -12.69 -8.01 -4.22
N GLU A 80 -13.88 -7.69 -3.71
CA GLU A 80 -15.13 -7.64 -4.48
C GLU A 80 -15.43 -6.24 -5.01
N TYR A 81 -15.96 -6.18 -6.24
CA TYR A 81 -16.46 -4.92 -6.81
C TYR A 81 -17.63 -4.39 -5.94
N PRO A 82 -17.72 -3.12 -5.63
CA PRO A 82 -16.94 -1.97 -6.11
C PRO A 82 -15.64 -1.66 -5.31
N TYR A 83 -15.01 -2.65 -4.71
CA TYR A 83 -13.72 -2.55 -4.00
C TYR A 83 -13.68 -1.59 -2.80
N VAL A 84 -14.80 -1.46 -2.11
CA VAL A 84 -14.95 -0.56 -0.94
C VAL A 84 -13.99 -0.92 0.18
N ARG A 85 -13.65 -2.21 0.29
CA ARG A 85 -12.74 -2.75 1.31
C ARG A 85 -11.38 -3.14 0.77
N GLY A 86 -11.01 -2.60 -0.40
CA GLY A 86 -9.74 -2.87 -1.04
C GLY A 86 -9.81 -3.89 -2.18
N THR A 87 -8.79 -3.91 -3.01
CA THR A 87 -8.70 -4.73 -4.22
C THR A 87 -8.20 -6.15 -3.97
N LYS A 88 -7.69 -6.44 -2.77
CA LYS A 88 -7.16 -7.75 -2.37
C LYS A 88 -8.07 -8.43 -1.37
N CYS A 89 -8.21 -9.75 -1.49
CA CYS A 89 -8.97 -10.58 -0.55
C CYS A 89 -8.10 -11.17 0.58
N ASP A 90 -6.80 -11.01 0.50
CA ASP A 90 -5.80 -11.47 1.46
C ASP A 90 -5.06 -10.30 2.14
N ASN A 91 -4.28 -10.62 3.16
CA ASN A 91 -3.42 -9.71 3.89
C ASN A 91 -1.94 -9.81 3.44
N GLU A 92 -1.67 -10.28 2.24
CA GLU A 92 -0.33 -10.31 1.70
C GLU A 92 0.09 -8.93 1.21
N TRP A 93 1.11 -8.37 1.82
CA TRP A 93 1.73 -7.12 1.41
C TRP A 93 3.24 -7.27 1.30
N LEU A 94 3.84 -6.42 0.50
CA LEU A 94 5.29 -6.37 0.37
C LEU A 94 5.87 -5.43 1.43
N VAL A 95 6.96 -5.86 2.05
CA VAL A 95 7.73 -5.02 2.97
C VAL A 95 8.91 -4.45 2.22
N ARG A 96 8.88 -3.13 1.99
CA ARG A 96 9.87 -2.43 1.16
C ARG A 96 10.91 -1.69 2.00
N GLN A 97 12.17 -1.79 1.56
CA GLN A 97 13.26 -0.97 2.05
C GLN A 97 14.00 -0.31 0.88
N ASP A 98 14.15 1.01 0.96
CA ASP A 98 14.92 1.77 -0.01
C ASP A 98 16.38 1.89 0.43
N ILE A 99 17.31 1.75 -0.55
CA ILE A 99 18.75 1.81 -0.38
C ILE A 99 19.31 2.91 -1.31
N HIS A 100 19.99 3.90 -0.76
CA HIS A 100 20.79 4.83 -1.54
C HIS A 100 22.10 4.14 -1.96
N VAL A 101 22.36 4.11 -3.26
CA VAL A 101 23.51 3.40 -3.84
C VAL A 101 24.66 4.39 -4.02
N GLU A 102 25.46 4.57 -2.98
CA GLU A 102 26.73 5.29 -3.04
C GLU A 102 27.84 4.34 -3.51
N ASN A 103 27.89 3.15 -2.91
CA ASN A 103 28.77 2.07 -3.31
C ASN A 103 27.94 0.83 -3.66
N VAL A 104 28.11 0.33 -4.87
CA VAL A 104 27.30 -0.77 -5.42
C VAL A 104 27.49 -2.08 -4.65
N LYS A 105 28.71 -2.40 -4.21
CA LYS A 105 29.01 -3.63 -3.45
C LYS A 105 28.40 -3.60 -2.06
N GLU A 106 28.48 -2.45 -1.39
CA GLU A 106 27.89 -2.25 -0.06
C GLU A 106 26.36 -2.29 -0.15
N ALA A 107 25.77 -1.67 -1.18
CA ALA A 107 24.35 -1.71 -1.43
C ALA A 107 23.84 -3.13 -1.67
N ASN A 108 24.55 -3.95 -2.46
CA ASN A 108 24.25 -5.37 -2.64
C ASN A 108 24.32 -6.15 -1.32
N ALA A 109 25.40 -5.95 -0.56
CA ALA A 109 25.55 -6.63 0.74
C ALA A 109 24.42 -6.27 1.70
N LYS A 110 24.03 -4.98 1.77
CA LYS A 110 22.91 -4.48 2.56
C LYS A 110 21.58 -5.07 2.07
N ALA A 111 21.36 -5.13 0.75
CA ALA A 111 20.15 -5.71 0.18
C ALA A 111 19.99 -7.17 0.58
N LYS A 112 21.05 -7.97 0.48
CA LYS A 112 21.02 -9.39 0.89
C LYS A 112 20.78 -9.57 2.38
N ASP A 113 21.40 -8.75 3.23
CA ASP A 113 21.13 -8.75 4.67
C ASP A 113 19.66 -8.43 4.98
N LEU A 114 19.08 -7.43 4.32
CA LEU A 114 17.67 -7.05 4.48
C LEU A 114 16.71 -8.17 4.06
N LEU A 115 17.00 -8.87 2.95
CA LEU A 115 16.19 -10.01 2.51
C LEU A 115 16.17 -11.14 3.55
N THR A 116 17.28 -11.39 4.26
CA THR A 116 17.30 -12.37 5.36
C THR A 116 16.45 -11.95 6.56
N LYS A 117 16.11 -10.66 6.66
CA LYS A 117 15.30 -10.06 7.74
C LYS A 117 13.83 -9.91 7.40
N GLY A 118 13.38 -10.48 6.29
CA GLY A 118 11.97 -10.50 5.90
C GLY A 118 11.53 -9.35 4.99
N ILE A 119 12.46 -8.57 4.42
CA ILE A 119 12.15 -7.61 3.36
C ILE A 119 11.83 -8.40 2.08
N THR A 120 10.77 -8.01 1.39
CA THR A 120 10.27 -8.65 0.17
C THR A 120 10.28 -7.73 -1.04
N SER A 121 10.56 -6.45 -0.84
CA SER A 121 10.65 -5.43 -1.88
C SER A 121 11.87 -4.53 -1.62
N LEU A 122 12.72 -4.39 -2.62
CA LEU A 122 13.91 -3.55 -2.57
C LEU A 122 13.74 -2.32 -3.45
N GLY A 123 14.10 -1.15 -2.91
CA GLY A 123 14.22 0.08 -3.68
C GLY A 123 15.69 0.49 -3.81
N PHE A 124 16.15 0.81 -5.01
CA PHE A 124 17.48 1.32 -5.27
C PHE A 124 17.44 2.73 -5.84
N ALA A 125 18.02 3.69 -5.12
CA ALA A 125 18.21 5.03 -5.62
C ALA A 125 19.62 5.13 -6.25
N LEU A 126 19.65 5.32 -7.58
CA LEU A 126 20.86 5.26 -8.39
C LEU A 126 21.22 6.64 -8.96
N GLU A 127 22.49 7.02 -8.80
CA GLU A 127 23.07 8.13 -9.54
C GLU A 127 23.53 7.68 -10.94
N ALA A 128 23.75 8.64 -11.84
CA ALA A 128 24.08 8.38 -13.26
C ALA A 128 25.31 7.48 -13.45
N GLU A 129 26.30 7.65 -12.61
CA GLU A 129 27.58 6.91 -12.64
C GLU A 129 27.42 5.43 -12.27
N ASN A 130 26.39 5.12 -11.48
CA ASN A 130 26.08 3.75 -11.06
C ASN A 130 25.28 2.96 -12.11
N ILE A 131 24.79 3.63 -13.17
CA ILE A 131 23.97 2.98 -14.22
C ILE A 131 24.91 2.49 -15.33
N THR A 132 25.62 1.40 -15.07
CA THR A 132 26.43 0.66 -16.04
C THR A 132 26.11 -0.83 -15.94
N PRO A 133 26.31 -1.61 -17.03
CA PRO A 133 26.07 -3.05 -17.01
C PRO A 133 26.80 -3.77 -15.88
N GLU A 134 28.06 -3.41 -15.62
CA GLU A 134 28.89 -3.99 -14.58
C GLU A 134 28.32 -3.70 -13.18
N ASN A 135 27.94 -2.45 -12.94
CA ASN A 135 27.39 -2.04 -11.65
C ASN A 135 26.03 -2.67 -11.38
N ILE A 136 25.17 -2.77 -12.38
CA ILE A 136 23.86 -3.45 -12.23
C ILE A 136 24.06 -4.94 -11.98
N ALA A 137 25.01 -5.59 -12.65
CA ALA A 137 25.34 -6.99 -12.40
C ALA A 137 25.84 -7.23 -10.98
N ILE A 138 26.68 -6.33 -10.44
CA ILE A 138 27.16 -6.38 -9.04
C ILE A 138 26.01 -6.13 -8.07
N LEU A 139 25.17 -5.12 -8.33
CA LEU A 139 24.06 -4.71 -7.46
C LEU A 139 23.04 -5.84 -7.27
N LEU A 140 22.73 -6.55 -8.34
CA LEU A 140 21.73 -7.62 -8.33
C LEU A 140 22.30 -9.02 -8.12
N SER A 141 23.64 -9.13 -7.96
CA SER A 141 24.30 -10.41 -7.75
C SER A 141 23.80 -11.14 -6.51
N GLY A 142 23.27 -12.37 -6.70
CA GLY A 142 22.79 -13.22 -5.62
C GLY A 142 21.43 -12.78 -5.02
N ILE A 143 20.71 -11.88 -5.70
CA ILE A 143 19.32 -11.54 -5.38
C ILE A 143 18.41 -12.33 -6.31
N ASP A 144 17.40 -12.97 -5.77
CA ASP A 144 16.36 -13.67 -6.52
C ASP A 144 15.37 -12.65 -7.10
N VAL A 145 15.67 -12.17 -8.30
CA VAL A 145 14.93 -11.08 -8.95
C VAL A 145 13.54 -11.49 -9.45
N GLU A 146 13.22 -12.78 -9.51
CA GLU A 146 11.90 -13.29 -9.88
C GLU A 146 10.94 -13.32 -8.68
N ASN A 147 11.46 -13.44 -7.46
CA ASN A 147 10.66 -13.52 -6.24
C ASN A 147 10.75 -12.26 -5.36
N VAL A 148 11.71 -11.38 -5.60
CA VAL A 148 11.85 -10.09 -4.90
C VAL A 148 11.38 -8.96 -5.80
N GLU A 149 10.47 -8.11 -5.29
CA GLU A 149 10.08 -6.91 -6.04
C GLU A 149 11.22 -5.89 -6.05
N LEU A 150 11.54 -5.37 -7.25
CA LEU A 150 12.64 -4.44 -7.47
C LEU A 150 12.13 -3.08 -7.94
N ASN A 151 12.47 -2.04 -7.19
CA ASN A 151 12.06 -0.68 -7.51
C ASN A 151 13.30 0.20 -7.70
N PHE A 152 13.32 0.98 -8.76
CA PHE A 152 14.47 1.82 -9.07
C PHE A 152 14.06 3.29 -9.17
N THR A 153 14.89 4.14 -8.59
CA THR A 153 14.75 5.60 -8.66
C THR A 153 16.03 6.19 -9.17
N SER A 154 15.96 7.04 -10.19
CA SER A 154 17.07 7.80 -10.72
C SER A 154 16.63 9.17 -11.23
N CYS A 155 17.57 9.98 -11.68
CA CYS A 155 17.26 11.21 -12.39
C CYS A 155 16.54 10.87 -13.71
N ILE A 156 15.51 11.66 -14.06
CA ILE A 156 14.69 11.46 -15.28
C ILE A 156 15.55 11.24 -16.54
N LYS A 157 16.65 11.98 -16.69
CA LYS A 157 17.56 11.85 -17.84
C LYS A 157 18.19 10.46 -17.96
N ASN A 158 18.28 9.72 -16.87
CA ASN A 158 18.93 8.43 -16.80
C ASN A 158 17.94 7.25 -16.86
N SER A 159 16.65 7.53 -16.80
CA SER A 159 15.63 6.47 -16.71
C SER A 159 15.63 5.56 -17.93
N LEU A 160 15.82 6.11 -19.14
CA LEU A 160 15.87 5.30 -20.35
C LEU A 160 17.10 4.38 -20.36
N LYS A 161 18.28 4.94 -20.06
CA LYS A 161 19.52 4.17 -19.92
C LYS A 161 19.39 3.07 -18.86
N LEU A 162 18.73 3.35 -17.75
CA LEU A 162 18.48 2.37 -16.69
C LEU A 162 17.59 1.22 -17.20
N ILE A 163 16.52 1.52 -17.93
CA ILE A 163 15.63 0.52 -18.53
C ILE A 163 16.41 -0.40 -19.48
N GLU A 164 17.18 0.17 -20.38
CA GLU A 164 18.01 -0.57 -21.34
C GLU A 164 19.00 -1.48 -20.62
N THR A 165 19.76 -0.92 -19.65
CA THR A 165 20.75 -1.68 -18.87
C THR A 165 20.14 -2.83 -18.07
N LEU A 166 18.96 -2.63 -17.44
CA LEU A 166 18.25 -3.68 -16.74
C LEU A 166 17.71 -4.75 -17.69
N SER A 167 17.15 -4.33 -18.84
CA SER A 167 16.66 -5.28 -19.86
C SER A 167 17.79 -6.18 -20.36
N ASP A 168 18.95 -5.61 -20.65
CA ASP A 168 20.10 -6.36 -21.12
C ASP A 168 20.65 -7.30 -20.04
N TYR A 169 20.66 -6.86 -18.79
CA TYR A 169 21.03 -7.71 -17.66
C TYR A 169 20.10 -8.92 -17.53
N PHE A 170 18.79 -8.71 -17.51
CA PHE A 170 17.82 -9.81 -17.37
C PHE A 170 17.90 -10.80 -18.52
N LYS A 171 18.09 -10.33 -19.75
CA LYS A 171 18.30 -11.18 -20.93
C LYS A 171 19.60 -12.00 -20.81
N SER A 172 20.70 -11.36 -20.37
CA SER A 172 22.00 -12.02 -20.22
C SER A 172 21.98 -13.14 -19.19
N GLN A 173 21.14 -13.02 -18.16
CA GLN A 173 20.97 -14.00 -17.09
C GLN A 173 19.89 -15.06 -17.39
N ASN A 174 19.25 -15.03 -18.57
CA ASN A 174 18.13 -15.89 -18.95
C ASN A 174 16.97 -15.88 -17.93
N ILE A 175 16.71 -14.72 -17.30
CA ILE A 175 15.64 -14.54 -16.33
C ILE A 175 14.30 -14.46 -17.07
N ASN A 176 13.28 -15.15 -16.52
CA ASN A 176 11.93 -15.02 -17.07
C ASN A 176 11.34 -13.65 -16.70
N THR A 177 11.30 -12.74 -17.68
CA THR A 177 10.84 -11.37 -17.49
C THR A 177 9.36 -11.25 -17.11
N GLU A 178 8.54 -12.29 -17.34
CA GLU A 178 7.14 -12.31 -16.93
C GLU A 178 6.96 -12.40 -15.42
N ASN A 179 7.97 -12.93 -14.70
CA ASN A 179 7.94 -13.06 -13.26
C ASN A 179 8.48 -11.81 -12.54
N ILE A 180 9.19 -10.94 -13.25
CA ILE A 180 9.80 -9.74 -12.64
C ILE A 180 8.71 -8.76 -12.22
N LYS A 181 8.74 -8.37 -10.96
CA LYS A 181 7.85 -7.37 -10.38
C LYS A 181 8.67 -6.16 -9.93
N GLY A 182 8.12 -4.98 -10.14
CA GLY A 182 8.76 -3.77 -9.69
C GLY A 182 8.39 -2.54 -10.47
N SER A 183 9.17 -1.48 -10.28
CA SER A 183 8.93 -0.20 -10.94
C SER A 183 10.22 0.56 -11.19
N ILE A 184 10.18 1.43 -12.20
CA ILE A 184 11.19 2.47 -12.40
C ILE A 184 10.47 3.80 -12.22
N ASN A 185 10.91 4.59 -11.26
CA ASN A 185 10.28 5.87 -10.94
C ASN A 185 10.62 6.90 -12.02
N PHE A 186 9.64 7.15 -12.89
CA PHE A 186 9.72 8.14 -13.94
C PHE A 186 8.54 9.12 -13.84
N ASP A 187 8.81 10.32 -13.30
CA ASP A 187 7.81 11.38 -13.18
C ASP A 187 8.30 12.66 -13.87
N PRO A 188 7.92 12.87 -15.15
CA PRO A 188 8.32 14.03 -15.92
C PRO A 188 7.72 15.34 -15.35
N PHE A 189 6.54 15.29 -14.74
CA PHE A 189 5.85 16.48 -14.23
C PHE A 189 6.41 16.97 -12.91
N LYS A 190 7.04 16.12 -12.12
CA LYS A 190 7.65 16.50 -10.82
C LYS A 190 8.61 17.68 -10.92
N ARG A 191 9.38 17.75 -12.02
CA ARG A 191 10.33 18.84 -12.24
C ARG A 191 9.60 20.16 -12.55
N ILE A 192 8.56 20.12 -13.36
CA ILE A 192 7.72 21.27 -13.70
C ILE A 192 7.06 21.80 -12.43
N LEU A 193 6.40 20.92 -11.68
CA LEU A 193 5.67 21.28 -10.46
C LEU A 193 6.59 21.82 -9.35
N LYS A 194 7.76 21.18 -9.13
CA LYS A 194 8.67 21.60 -8.05
C LYS A 194 9.55 22.79 -8.38
N ARG A 195 9.92 22.98 -9.65
CA ARG A 195 10.95 23.95 -10.04
C ARG A 195 10.46 24.99 -11.03
N GLY A 196 9.21 24.91 -11.52
CA GLY A 196 8.66 25.79 -12.54
C GLY A 196 9.49 25.79 -13.84
N ARG A 197 10.24 24.71 -14.10
CA ARG A 197 11.14 24.61 -15.26
C ARG A 197 10.62 23.55 -16.21
N ASP A 198 10.41 23.96 -17.44
CA ASP A 198 10.07 23.06 -18.53
C ASP A 198 11.26 22.16 -18.92
N PHE A 199 10.98 21.08 -19.64
CA PHE A 199 12.03 20.29 -20.25
C PHE A 199 12.66 21.17 -21.36
N LYS A 200 13.95 21.48 -21.21
CA LYS A 200 14.72 21.90 -22.37
C LYS A 200 15.15 20.66 -23.11
N GLU A 201 14.89 20.64 -24.40
CA GLU A 201 15.39 19.65 -25.32
C GLU A 201 16.89 19.42 -25.21
#